data_ed14a39d7e6c63e49bac15cf690a211e
#
_entry.id   ed14a39d7e6c63e49bac15cf690a211e
#
_cell.length_a   1.000
_cell.length_b   1.000
_cell.length_c   1.000
_cell.angle_alpha   90.00
_cell.angle_beta   90.00
_cell.angle_gamma   90.00
#
_symmetry.space_group_name_H-M   'P 1'
#
loop_
_entity.id
_entity.type
_entity.pdbx_description
1 polymer ?
#
loop_
_entity_poly.entity_id
_entity_poly.type
_entity_poly.pdbx_seq_one_letter_code
_entity_poly.pdbx_strand_id
1 'polypeptide(L)'
;GISDTRKSDIARGFGIASGTYENASRLQRFMGNTMLQKFEFRESQDHDLTLLDLGCGTGWFTRKFADFGQIESLSGVDLSPGMLEQARKNGPAGISWIVGDAEHLPLPDSSVDVIFSNLMIQWCDDPGAVLRECRRILRPGGNLMVSTLLDGTLRELKSAWQAADPGHQHVNRFETDLAL
;
A
#
# COMPACT_ATOMS: atom_id res chain seq x y z
N GLY A 1 3.62 -16.57 9.75
CA GLY A 1 4.31 -15.31 9.43
C GLY A 1 5.66 -15.58 8.82
N ILE A 2 6.17 -14.70 7.94
CA ILE A 2 7.55 -14.74 7.45
C ILE A 2 8.46 -14.72 8.67
N SER A 3 9.49 -15.56 8.67
CA SER A 3 10.51 -15.44 9.68
C SER A 3 11.04 -14.00 9.66
N ASP A 4 11.24 -13.41 10.82
CA ASP A 4 11.78 -12.04 10.97
C ASP A 4 13.07 -11.83 10.14
N THR A 5 13.84 -12.89 9.97
CA THR A 5 15.04 -12.94 9.14
C THR A 5 14.75 -12.62 7.67
N ARG A 6 13.71 -13.24 7.08
CA ARG A 6 13.36 -13.03 5.67
C ARG A 6 12.81 -11.62 5.43
N LYS A 7 12.03 -11.08 6.36
CA LYS A 7 11.54 -9.70 6.28
C LYS A 7 12.68 -8.70 6.36
N SER A 8 13.66 -8.95 7.23
CA SER A 8 14.85 -8.09 7.32
C SER A 8 15.76 -8.21 6.10
N ASP A 9 15.86 -9.39 5.49
CA ASP A 9 16.63 -9.61 4.26
C ASP A 9 15.98 -8.94 3.06
N ILE A 10 14.66 -8.97 2.96
CA ILE A 10 13.90 -8.22 1.94
C ILE A 10 14.12 -6.73 2.13
N ALA A 11 14.03 -6.21 3.35
CA ALA A 11 14.27 -4.82 3.66
C ALA A 11 15.71 -4.37 3.33
N ARG A 12 16.71 -5.25 3.48
CA ARG A 12 18.10 -5.01 3.07
C ARG A 12 18.30 -5.12 1.57
N GLY A 13 17.63 -6.08 0.91
CA GLY A 13 17.75 -6.33 -0.54
C GLY A 13 17.34 -5.13 -1.37
N PHE A 14 16.40 -4.32 -0.90
CA PHE A 14 16.02 -3.06 -1.54
C PHE A 14 17.10 -1.98 -1.44
N GLY A 15 18.10 -2.12 -0.58
CA GLY A 15 19.16 -1.13 -0.39
C GLY A 15 20.47 -1.39 -1.12
N ILE A 16 20.70 -2.55 -1.73
CA ILE A 16 22.06 -3.04 -2.07
C ILE A 16 22.37 -3.16 -3.57
N ALA A 17 21.41 -3.23 -4.48
CA ALA A 17 21.67 -3.43 -5.91
C ALA A 17 21.25 -2.23 -6.76
N SER A 18 22.19 -1.33 -7.09
CA SER A 18 21.89 -0.07 -7.77
C SER A 18 21.21 -0.20 -9.14
N GLY A 19 21.60 -1.12 -10.01
CA GLY A 19 20.99 -1.28 -11.34
C GLY A 19 19.61 -1.94 -11.30
N THR A 20 19.45 -2.98 -10.47
CA THR A 20 18.17 -3.65 -10.25
C THR A 20 17.21 -2.76 -9.46
N TYR A 21 17.73 -1.93 -8.56
CA TYR A 21 16.97 -0.93 -7.80
C TYR A 21 16.37 0.13 -8.71
N GLU A 22 17.13 0.66 -9.67
CA GLU A 22 16.62 1.67 -10.62
C GLU A 22 15.49 1.12 -11.50
N ASN A 23 15.58 -0.11 -12.00
CA ASN A 23 14.54 -0.75 -12.78
C ASN A 23 13.29 -1.04 -11.93
N ALA A 24 13.46 -1.51 -10.71
CA ALA A 24 12.38 -1.70 -9.76
C ALA A 24 11.70 -0.38 -9.39
N SER A 25 12.48 0.70 -9.21
CA SER A 25 11.96 2.04 -8.94
C SER A 25 11.15 2.62 -10.10
N ARG A 26 11.60 2.39 -11.35
CA ARG A 26 10.84 2.82 -12.54
C ARG A 26 9.51 2.11 -12.65
N LEU A 27 9.48 0.79 -12.45
CA LEU A 27 8.25 0.01 -12.44
C LEU A 27 7.31 0.48 -11.33
N GLN A 28 7.83 0.68 -10.13
CA GLN A 28 7.06 1.14 -8.99
C GLN A 28 6.45 2.52 -9.25
N ARG A 29 7.21 3.45 -9.82
CA ARG A 29 6.71 4.78 -10.20
C ARG A 29 5.66 4.72 -11.29
N PHE A 30 5.88 3.91 -12.31
CA PHE A 30 4.91 3.72 -13.39
C PHE A 30 3.58 3.15 -12.87
N MET A 31 3.62 2.08 -12.11
CA MET A 31 2.45 1.43 -11.54
C MET A 31 1.71 2.36 -10.57
N GLY A 32 2.43 3.02 -9.68
CA GLY A 32 1.85 3.95 -8.73
C GLY A 32 1.23 5.18 -9.38
N ASN A 33 1.86 5.76 -10.40
CA ASN A 33 1.29 6.85 -11.18
C ASN A 33 0.02 6.44 -11.92
N THR A 34 -0.01 5.22 -12.46
CA THR A 34 -1.21 4.67 -13.10
C THR A 34 -2.35 4.53 -12.10
N MET A 35 -2.06 4.07 -10.89
CA MET A 35 -3.05 4.01 -9.81
C MET A 35 -3.57 5.39 -9.44
N LEU A 36 -2.69 6.39 -9.31
CA LEU A 36 -3.07 7.76 -8.98
C LEU A 36 -3.99 8.38 -10.04
N GLN A 37 -3.73 8.12 -11.32
CA GLN A 37 -4.58 8.59 -12.40
C GLN A 37 -5.99 8.00 -12.37
N LYS A 38 -6.14 6.78 -11.86
CA LYS A 38 -7.42 6.09 -11.70
C LYS A 38 -8.10 6.42 -10.38
N PHE A 39 -7.42 7.12 -9.49
CA PHE A 39 -7.96 7.52 -8.20
C PHE A 39 -8.87 8.75 -8.42
N GLU A 40 -10.13 8.48 -8.68
CA GLU A 40 -11.16 9.50 -8.68
C GLU A 40 -11.61 9.73 -7.24
N PHE A 41 -11.21 10.87 -6.68
CA PHE A 41 -11.86 11.37 -5.49
C PHE A 41 -13.32 11.62 -5.84
N ARG A 42 -14.22 10.83 -5.29
CA ARG A 42 -15.64 11.15 -5.40
C ARG A 42 -15.87 12.47 -4.71
N GLU A 43 -16.24 13.48 -5.46
CA GLU A 43 -16.54 14.85 -4.99
C GLU A 43 -17.65 14.91 -3.92
N SER A 44 -18.30 13.79 -3.64
CA SER A 44 -19.47 13.68 -2.77
C SER A 44 -19.18 13.18 -1.36
N GLN A 45 -17.94 13.16 -0.91
CA GLN A 45 -17.65 12.80 0.48
C GLN A 45 -17.59 14.06 1.34
N ASP A 46 -18.59 14.20 2.20
CA ASP A 46 -18.76 15.33 3.13
C ASP A 46 -17.74 15.35 4.28
N HIS A 47 -16.67 14.57 4.23
CA HIS A 47 -15.66 14.48 5.28
C HIS A 47 -14.25 14.33 4.72
N ASP A 48 -13.30 14.82 5.48
CA ASP A 48 -11.88 14.70 5.20
C ASP A 48 -11.41 13.26 5.31
N LEU A 49 -10.59 12.82 4.37
CA LEU A 49 -10.16 11.43 4.24
C LEU A 49 -8.90 11.13 5.05
N THR A 50 -8.88 9.96 5.67
CA THR A 50 -7.67 9.34 6.24
C THR A 50 -7.13 8.31 5.26
N LEU A 51 -5.91 8.50 4.79
CA LEU A 51 -5.22 7.62 3.85
C LEU A 51 -3.99 6.97 4.46
N LEU A 52 -3.85 5.68 4.22
CA LEU A 52 -2.68 4.88 4.54
C LEU A 52 -1.96 4.45 3.28
N ASP A 53 -0.67 4.75 3.19
CA ASP A 53 0.25 4.18 2.19
C ASP A 53 0.95 2.96 2.80
N LEU A 54 0.55 1.78 2.37
CA LEU A 54 1.01 0.50 2.90
C LEU A 54 2.18 -0.05 2.09
N GLY A 55 3.32 -0.19 2.75
CA GLY A 55 4.59 -0.49 2.09
C GLY A 55 5.18 0.76 1.44
N CYS A 56 5.20 1.86 2.16
CA CYS A 56 5.47 3.19 1.60
C CYS A 56 6.94 3.44 1.20
N GLY A 57 7.87 2.62 1.65
CA GLY A 57 9.30 2.80 1.39
C GLY A 57 9.80 4.16 1.85
N THR A 58 10.48 4.89 0.97
CA THR A 58 10.98 6.25 1.22
C THR A 58 9.91 7.33 1.11
N GLY A 59 8.64 6.95 0.94
CA GLY A 59 7.50 7.86 0.99
C GLY A 59 7.27 8.70 -0.25
N TRP A 60 7.77 8.29 -1.40
CA TRP A 60 7.63 9.06 -2.64
C TRP A 60 6.17 9.29 -3.04
N PHE A 61 5.32 8.25 -3.00
CA PHE A 61 3.88 8.38 -3.25
C PHE A 61 3.15 9.00 -2.05
N THR A 62 3.56 8.66 -0.83
CA THR A 62 2.97 9.25 0.38
C THR A 62 3.02 10.77 0.34
N ARG A 63 4.17 11.33 -0.04
CA ARG A 63 4.33 12.78 -0.18
C ARG A 63 3.43 13.38 -1.26
N LYS A 64 3.18 12.67 -2.36
CA LYS A 64 2.24 13.12 -3.40
C LYS A 64 0.82 13.26 -2.87
N PHE A 65 0.38 12.33 -2.03
CA PHE A 65 -0.93 12.42 -1.41
C PHE A 65 -1.08 13.62 -0.47
N ALA A 66 0.01 14.13 0.08
CA ALA A 66 -0.02 15.33 0.93
C ALA A 66 -0.52 16.57 0.20
N ASP A 67 -0.45 16.60 -1.13
CA ASP A 67 -0.93 17.72 -1.95
C ASP A 67 -2.44 17.63 -2.28
N PHE A 68 -3.09 16.52 -1.93
CA PHE A 68 -4.53 16.35 -2.15
C PHE A 68 -5.33 16.94 -0.98
N GLY A 69 -6.10 17.97 -1.26
CA GLY A 69 -6.84 18.72 -0.24
C GLY A 69 -7.93 17.94 0.50
N GLN A 70 -8.38 16.80 -0.05
CA GLN A 70 -9.37 15.95 0.59
C GLN A 70 -8.75 14.99 1.63
N ILE A 71 -7.42 14.89 1.70
CA ILE A 71 -6.72 14.04 2.66
C ILE A 71 -6.33 14.88 3.87
N GLU A 72 -7.04 14.66 4.97
CA GLU A 72 -6.75 15.35 6.25
C GLU A 72 -5.65 14.63 7.02
N SER A 73 -5.67 13.30 7.02
CA SER A 73 -4.73 12.48 7.77
C SER A 73 -4.03 11.49 6.84
N LEU A 74 -2.71 11.49 6.88
CA LEU A 74 -1.87 10.71 5.99
C LEU A 74 -0.82 9.95 6.79
N SER A 75 -0.73 8.64 6.56
CA SER A 75 0.23 7.76 7.19
C SER A 75 0.94 6.89 6.16
N GLY A 76 2.20 6.58 6.42
CA GLY A 76 2.97 5.57 5.71
C GLY A 76 3.40 4.46 6.65
N VAL A 77 3.19 3.21 6.25
CA VAL A 77 3.65 2.02 6.97
C VAL A 77 4.67 1.27 6.14
N ASP A 78 5.78 0.91 6.75
CA ASP A 78 6.82 0.09 6.14
C ASP A 78 7.51 -0.78 7.19
N LEU A 79 8.08 -1.91 6.76
CA LEU A 79 8.88 -2.80 7.62
C LEU A 79 10.24 -2.20 7.97
N SER A 80 10.78 -1.35 7.11
CA SER A 80 12.14 -0.82 7.24
C SER A 80 12.17 0.52 7.98
N PRO A 81 12.74 0.55 9.20
CA PRO A 81 12.97 1.81 9.91
C PRO A 81 13.85 2.80 9.13
N GLY A 82 14.84 2.28 8.39
CA GLY A 82 15.74 3.11 7.57
C GLY A 82 15.03 3.82 6.43
N MET A 83 14.10 3.14 5.76
CA MET A 83 13.24 3.73 4.72
C MET A 83 12.38 4.86 5.29
N LEU A 84 11.78 4.62 6.44
CA LEU A 84 10.91 5.60 7.11
C LEU A 84 11.69 6.82 7.62
N GLU A 85 12.93 6.61 8.04
CA GLU A 85 13.79 7.74 8.42
C GLU A 85 14.08 8.65 7.23
N GLN A 86 14.39 8.08 6.07
CA GLN A 86 14.55 8.86 4.82
C GLN A 86 13.24 9.54 4.42
N ALA A 87 12.12 8.85 4.53
CA ALA A 87 10.81 9.43 4.24
C ALA A 87 10.52 10.66 5.10
N ARG A 88 10.82 10.57 6.40
CA ARG A 88 10.63 11.66 7.35
C ARG A 88 11.51 12.87 7.03
N LYS A 89 12.76 12.64 6.63
CA LYS A 89 13.70 13.71 6.29
C LYS A 89 13.30 14.49 5.03
N ASN A 90 12.66 13.82 4.08
CA ASN A 90 12.36 14.36 2.74
C ASN A 90 10.92 14.84 2.59
N GLY A 91 10.10 14.71 3.63
CA GLY A 91 8.68 14.99 3.55
C GLY A 91 8.24 16.21 4.36
N PRO A 92 7.02 16.72 4.06
CA PRO A 92 6.39 17.73 4.89
C PRO A 92 6.11 17.19 6.30
N ALA A 93 6.01 18.08 7.27
CA ALA A 93 5.51 17.74 8.60
C ALA A 93 4.03 17.30 8.52
N GLY A 94 3.59 16.49 9.46
CA GLY A 94 2.21 16.05 9.55
C GLY A 94 1.89 14.69 8.95
N ILE A 95 2.84 14.05 8.27
CA ILE A 95 2.71 12.64 7.86
C ILE A 95 3.18 11.74 9.00
N SER A 96 2.37 10.76 9.37
CA SER A 96 2.74 9.75 10.35
C SER A 96 3.48 8.59 9.68
N TRP A 97 4.72 8.37 10.09
CA TRP A 97 5.55 7.28 9.58
C TRP A 97 5.64 6.17 10.62
N ILE A 98 5.16 4.97 10.26
CA ILE A 98 4.93 3.87 11.19
C ILE A 98 5.69 2.64 10.73
N VAL A 99 6.57 2.11 11.58
CA VAL A 99 7.18 0.80 11.38
C VAL A 99 6.13 -0.27 11.70
N GLY A 100 5.83 -1.11 10.72
CA GLY A 100 4.82 -2.14 10.92
C GLY A 100 4.84 -3.21 9.84
N ASP A 101 4.25 -4.34 10.19
CA ASP A 101 4.02 -5.47 9.32
C ASP A 101 2.60 -5.40 8.76
N ALA A 102 2.48 -5.47 7.44
CA ALA A 102 1.18 -5.45 6.76
C ALA A 102 0.26 -6.63 7.16
N GLU A 103 0.84 -7.72 7.63
CA GLU A 103 0.08 -8.87 8.15
C GLU A 103 -0.44 -8.66 9.58
N HIS A 104 0.06 -7.66 10.30
CA HIS A 104 -0.30 -7.30 11.67
C HIS A 104 -0.19 -5.79 11.87
N LEU A 105 -1.14 -5.05 11.33
CA LEU A 105 -1.07 -3.58 11.32
C LEU A 105 -1.29 -2.98 12.71
N PRO A 106 -0.42 -2.07 13.16
CA PRO A 106 -0.54 -1.38 14.44
C PRO A 106 -1.53 -0.22 14.36
N LEU A 107 -2.71 -0.46 13.81
CA LEU A 107 -3.77 0.51 13.62
C LEU A 107 -5.10 -0.06 14.11
N PRO A 108 -5.98 0.77 14.68
CA PRO A 108 -7.28 0.31 15.16
C PRO A 108 -8.22 -0.09 14.02
N ASP A 109 -9.24 -0.86 14.38
CA ASP A 109 -10.35 -1.17 13.47
C ASP A 109 -11.02 0.09 12.95
N SER A 110 -11.47 0.08 11.71
CA SER A 110 -12.25 1.17 11.10
C SER A 110 -11.63 2.56 11.31
N SER A 111 -10.33 2.67 11.02
CA SER A 111 -9.55 3.90 11.28
C SER A 111 -9.13 4.64 10.02
N VAL A 112 -9.22 4.03 8.84
CA VAL A 112 -8.81 4.64 7.57
C VAL A 112 -9.90 4.55 6.51
N ASP A 113 -9.93 5.52 5.61
CA ASP A 113 -10.88 5.58 4.50
C ASP A 113 -10.32 5.00 3.21
N VAL A 114 -9.01 5.15 3.00
CA VAL A 114 -8.32 4.70 1.79
C VAL A 114 -7.00 4.04 2.17
N ILE A 115 -6.75 2.87 1.59
CA ILE A 115 -5.44 2.22 1.62
C ILE A 115 -4.88 2.20 0.20
N PHE A 116 -3.68 2.72 0.04
CA PHE A 116 -2.88 2.64 -1.17
C PHE A 116 -1.71 1.69 -0.92
N SER A 117 -1.54 0.67 -1.76
CA SER A 117 -0.43 -0.26 -1.66
C SER A 117 0.11 -0.59 -3.05
N ASN A 118 1.32 -0.12 -3.32
CA ASN A 118 1.94 -0.22 -4.62
C ASN A 118 3.08 -1.24 -4.62
N LEU A 119 2.89 -2.37 -5.29
CA LEU A 119 3.90 -3.43 -5.47
C LEU A 119 4.50 -3.95 -4.15
N MET A 120 3.71 -4.05 -3.10
CA MET A 120 4.16 -4.54 -1.79
C MET A 120 3.72 -5.98 -1.51
N ILE A 121 2.50 -6.32 -1.88
CA ILE A 121 1.83 -7.54 -1.42
C ILE A 121 2.48 -8.83 -1.92
N GLN A 122 3.17 -8.80 -3.08
CA GLN A 122 3.92 -9.94 -3.60
C GLN A 122 5.09 -10.37 -2.69
N TRP A 123 5.53 -9.50 -1.78
CA TRP A 123 6.59 -9.78 -0.82
C TRP A 123 6.09 -10.36 0.50
N CYS A 124 4.78 -10.46 0.67
CA CYS A 124 4.17 -11.01 1.86
C CYS A 124 4.00 -12.52 1.76
N ASP A 125 4.25 -13.24 2.85
CA ASP A 125 4.06 -14.70 2.89
C ASP A 125 2.59 -15.09 2.85
N ASP A 126 1.75 -14.31 3.50
CA ASP A 126 0.31 -14.51 3.58
C ASP A 126 -0.44 -13.28 3.09
N PRO A 127 -0.67 -13.15 1.77
CA PRO A 127 -1.46 -12.06 1.21
C PRO A 127 -2.87 -11.99 1.78
N GLY A 128 -3.43 -13.14 2.17
CA GLY A 128 -4.74 -13.20 2.82
C GLY A 128 -4.76 -12.49 4.17
N ALA A 129 -3.68 -12.63 4.96
CA ALA A 129 -3.54 -11.92 6.23
C ALA A 129 -3.47 -10.40 6.01
N VAL A 130 -2.74 -9.95 4.98
CA VAL A 130 -2.67 -8.53 4.61
C VAL A 130 -4.05 -7.99 4.27
N LEU A 131 -4.83 -8.72 3.46
CA LEU A 131 -6.17 -8.29 3.09
C LEU A 131 -7.13 -8.26 4.28
N ARG A 132 -7.04 -9.23 5.19
CA ARG A 132 -7.82 -9.22 6.43
C ARG A 132 -7.52 -8.00 7.29
N GLU A 133 -6.24 -7.63 7.40
CA GLU A 133 -5.84 -6.43 8.11
C GLU A 133 -6.31 -5.15 7.41
N CYS A 134 -6.18 -5.07 6.10
CA CYS A 134 -6.71 -3.93 5.34
C CYS A 134 -8.21 -3.78 5.56
N ARG A 135 -8.96 -4.88 5.51
CA ARG A 135 -10.39 -4.86 5.77
C ARG A 135 -10.72 -4.43 7.20
N ARG A 136 -9.98 -4.93 8.18
CA ARG A 136 -10.18 -4.58 9.59
C ARG A 136 -10.04 -3.09 9.84
N ILE A 137 -9.00 -2.46 9.28
CA ILE A 137 -8.70 -1.04 9.50
C ILE A 137 -9.51 -0.09 8.61
N LEU A 138 -10.04 -0.57 7.48
CA LEU A 138 -10.91 0.25 6.63
C LEU A 138 -12.24 0.51 7.28
N ARG A 139 -12.68 1.77 7.25
CA ARG A 139 -14.05 2.12 7.59
C ARG A 139 -15.04 1.51 6.58
N PRO A 140 -16.29 1.26 6.99
CA PRO A 140 -17.34 0.87 6.05
C PRO A 140 -17.42 1.85 4.87
N GLY A 141 -17.41 1.31 3.64
CA GLY A 141 -17.35 2.13 2.42
C GLY A 141 -15.98 2.62 2.02
N GLY A 142 -14.93 2.29 2.78
CA GLY A 142 -13.55 2.61 2.45
C GLY A 142 -13.04 1.86 1.22
N ASN A 143 -11.96 2.35 0.63
CA ASN A 143 -11.38 1.83 -0.61
C ASN A 143 -9.97 1.30 -0.42
N LEU A 144 -9.71 0.15 -1.01
CA LEU A 144 -8.37 -0.42 -1.14
C LEU A 144 -7.90 -0.31 -2.59
N MET A 145 -6.75 0.33 -2.77
CA MET A 145 -6.05 0.41 -4.05
C MET A 145 -4.75 -0.39 -3.94
N VAL A 146 -4.67 -1.48 -4.70
CA VAL A 146 -3.52 -2.39 -4.68
C VAL A 146 -2.99 -2.61 -6.08
N SER A 147 -1.68 -2.55 -6.25
CA SER A 147 -0.98 -3.11 -7.39
C SER A 147 -0.07 -4.25 -6.95
N THR A 148 0.08 -5.25 -7.81
CA THR A 148 0.95 -6.39 -7.58
C THR A 148 1.51 -6.93 -8.89
N LEU A 149 2.66 -7.59 -8.82
CA LEU A 149 3.18 -8.35 -9.95
C LEU A 149 2.43 -9.68 -10.06
N LEU A 150 2.04 -10.03 -11.29
CA LEU A 150 1.24 -11.21 -11.56
C LEU A 150 2.12 -12.48 -11.61
N ASP A 151 1.91 -13.33 -10.61
CA ASP A 151 2.20 -14.75 -10.78
C ASP A 151 1.29 -15.53 -9.81
N GLY A 152 0.02 -15.74 -10.19
CA GLY A 152 -0.97 -16.42 -9.36
C GLY A 152 -1.52 -15.62 -8.17
N THR A 153 -0.81 -14.60 -7.72
CA THR A 153 -1.13 -13.81 -6.52
C THR A 153 -2.49 -13.10 -6.64
N LEU A 154 -2.86 -12.61 -7.82
CA LEU A 154 -4.13 -11.91 -8.02
C LEU A 154 -5.34 -12.82 -7.81
N ARG A 155 -5.23 -14.11 -8.17
CA ARG A 155 -6.27 -15.10 -7.96
C ARG A 155 -6.48 -15.39 -6.48
N GLU A 156 -5.40 -15.53 -5.73
CA GLU A 156 -5.42 -15.70 -4.29
C GLU A 156 -5.99 -14.48 -3.57
N LEU A 157 -5.63 -13.28 -4.02
CA LEU A 157 -6.17 -12.02 -3.52
C LEU A 157 -7.69 -11.92 -3.72
N LYS A 158 -8.17 -12.23 -4.92
CA LYS A 158 -9.60 -12.25 -5.21
C LYS A 158 -10.34 -13.24 -4.33
N SER A 159 -9.81 -14.44 -4.17
CA SER A 159 -10.41 -15.48 -3.34
C SER A 159 -10.47 -15.09 -1.87
N ALA A 160 -9.37 -14.51 -1.35
CA ALA A 160 -9.31 -14.06 0.03
C ALA A 160 -10.25 -12.88 0.31
N TRP A 161 -10.37 -11.95 -0.63
CA TRP A 161 -11.28 -10.82 -0.50
C TRP A 161 -12.74 -11.26 -0.55
N GLN A 162 -13.10 -12.15 -1.47
CA GLN A 162 -14.45 -12.71 -1.57
C GLN A 162 -14.84 -13.51 -0.34
N ALA A 163 -13.91 -14.28 0.24
CA ALA A 163 -14.14 -15.01 1.49
C ALA A 163 -14.34 -14.07 2.69
N ALA A 164 -13.69 -12.91 2.66
CA ALA A 164 -13.80 -11.90 3.71
C ALA A 164 -15.05 -11.03 3.57
N ASP A 165 -15.50 -10.75 2.34
CA ASP A 165 -16.68 -9.92 2.07
C ASP A 165 -17.47 -10.42 0.86
N PRO A 166 -18.37 -11.40 1.03
CA PRO A 166 -19.13 -11.98 -0.06
C PRO A 166 -20.14 -11.02 -0.73
N GLY A 167 -20.36 -9.83 -0.19
CA GLY A 167 -21.37 -8.87 -0.64
C GLY A 167 -20.88 -7.70 -1.47
N HIS A 168 -19.57 -7.45 -1.56
CA HIS A 168 -19.03 -6.24 -2.21
C HIS A 168 -17.86 -6.56 -3.15
N GLN A 169 -18.05 -6.27 -4.44
CA GLN A 169 -16.96 -6.30 -5.43
C GLN A 169 -16.20 -4.97 -5.39
N HIS A 170 -15.20 -4.86 -4.53
CA HIS A 170 -14.35 -3.66 -4.45
C HIS A 170 -12.90 -3.87 -4.93
N VAL A 171 -12.63 -4.98 -5.61
CA VAL A 171 -11.37 -5.13 -6.33
C VAL A 171 -11.55 -4.48 -7.70
N ASN A 172 -11.19 -3.22 -7.82
CA ASN A 172 -11.02 -2.62 -9.12
C ASN A 172 -10.00 -3.46 -9.88
N ARG A 173 -10.42 -4.01 -11.01
CA ARG A 173 -9.56 -4.76 -11.92
C ARG A 173 -8.46 -3.82 -12.42
N PHE A 174 -7.28 -3.94 -11.84
CA PHE A 174 -6.08 -3.59 -12.58
C PHE A 174 -5.79 -4.77 -13.50
N GLU A 175 -6.45 -4.81 -14.64
CA GLU A 175 -5.98 -5.61 -15.75
C GLU A 175 -4.67 -4.98 -16.18
N THR A 176 -3.58 -5.62 -15.81
CA THR A 176 -2.30 -5.36 -16.43
C THR A 176 -2.36 -5.93 -17.84
N ASP A 177 -2.85 -5.16 -18.78
CA ASP A 177 -2.43 -5.28 -20.16
C ASP A 177 -0.99 -4.76 -20.26
N LEU A 178 -0.10 -5.40 -19.56
CA LEU A 178 1.30 -5.45 -19.94
C LEU A 178 1.41 -6.55 -20.99
N ALA A 179 0.92 -6.29 -22.17
CA ALA A 179 1.40 -6.94 -23.36
C ALA A 179 2.87 -6.54 -23.50
N LEU A 180 3.77 -7.46 -23.16
CA LEU A 180 5.18 -7.43 -23.56
C LEU A 180 5.29 -7.61 -25.06
#